data_3f9a128ad41af641eca2fe1074c7b634
#
_entry.id   3f9a128ad41af641eca2fe1074c7b634
#
_cell.length_a   1.000
_cell.length_b   1.000
_cell.length_c   1.000
_cell.angle_alpha   90.00
_cell.angle_beta   90.00
_cell.angle_gamma   90.00
#
_symmetry.space_group_name_H-M   'P 1'
#
loop_
_entity.id
_entity.type
_entity.pdbx_description
1 polymer ?
#
loop_
_entity_poly.entity_id
_entity_poly.type
_entity_poly.pdbx_seq_one_letter_code
_entity_poly.pdbx_strand_id
1 'polypeptide(L)'
;MQKSIYIILIACLTLIASPTNVKAQQVIGLNEAIKTALKNSYDIQLVENSLAIAKNNNDLGVAGALPTVSATANDNKTNSTLQQQYTDPTRNTTKSGVDGTNVTAGLTASVVIFNGYRIMATKDRLAALEKQNRSLLEAQLQNTTSLVMQQYFNVIRQQAYLKTIEKSIEASTQRLDIVKTKQQIGVANEADLLQSNLDLNALLQAKQNQLLIIDQAKADLLNTMVLPTSTLITIQDTITIDAKLKLAEVEAKMKLNPTLQSAEQLININQFIEKETRALTYPTLRANTGYNFTSSQSAAGFSLLNENYGPFVGINLSVPLYAGGASKKSIKNAQINTSRAKIQYQSAEQDMSTALYKTFQTYQNNLQQTPIEIANYSMSQSLLQLVLQKYQLGQATMVDVKQAQQSFETAGFRLISLRYTAKIAEIELKRLSNQLTF
;
A
#
# COMPACT_ATOMS: atom_id res chain seq x y z
N MET A 1 -30.58 56.64 25.45
CA MET A 1 -29.18 56.24 25.76
C MET A 1 -29.08 54.98 26.60
N GLN A 2 -29.93 54.70 27.61
CA GLN A 2 -29.83 53.47 28.41
C GLN A 2 -30.04 52.15 27.68
N LYS A 3 -30.93 52.04 26.68
CA LYS A 3 -31.19 50.82 25.91
C LYS A 3 -30.05 50.39 24.98
N SER A 4 -29.24 51.33 24.45
CA SER A 4 -28.09 51.06 23.59
C SER A 4 -26.88 50.49 24.37
N ILE A 5 -26.75 50.84 25.66
CA ILE A 5 -25.68 50.34 26.55
C ILE A 5 -25.90 48.85 26.89
N TYR A 6 -27.16 48.43 27.10
CA TYR A 6 -27.47 47.04 27.38
C TYR A 6 -27.28 46.12 26.17
N ILE A 7 -27.51 46.59 24.93
CA ILE A 7 -27.28 45.84 23.70
C ILE A 7 -25.78 45.62 23.47
N ILE A 8 -24.94 46.64 23.78
CA ILE A 8 -23.47 46.54 23.67
C ILE A 8 -22.90 45.61 24.76
N LEU A 9 -23.45 45.62 25.98
CA LEU A 9 -23.01 44.74 27.06
C LEU A 9 -23.39 43.27 26.78
N ILE A 10 -24.55 42.99 26.20
CA ILE A 10 -24.97 41.66 25.81
C ILE A 10 -24.17 41.16 24.62
N ALA A 11 -23.83 42.02 23.64
CA ALA A 11 -22.96 41.67 22.52
C ALA A 11 -21.51 41.37 22.95
N CYS A 12 -20.98 42.06 23.96
CA CYS A 12 -19.67 41.77 24.53
C CYS A 12 -19.66 40.49 25.38
N LEU A 13 -20.78 40.14 26.06
CA LEU A 13 -20.86 38.89 26.81
C LEU A 13 -20.95 37.66 25.94
N THR A 14 -21.52 37.76 24.72
CA THR A 14 -21.59 36.64 23.75
C THR A 14 -20.28 36.39 23.02
N LEU A 15 -19.36 37.37 22.96
CA LEU A 15 -18.03 37.18 22.35
C LEU A 15 -17.04 36.42 23.27
N ILE A 16 -17.31 36.32 24.57
CA ILE A 16 -16.41 35.64 25.54
C ILE A 16 -16.75 34.13 25.67
N ALA A 17 -17.91 33.68 25.14
CA ALA A 17 -18.34 32.28 25.15
C ALA A 17 -18.00 31.56 23.85
N SER A 18 -16.85 31.82 23.24
CA SER A 18 -16.30 30.90 22.24
C SER A 18 -15.92 29.63 22.98
N PRO A 19 -16.56 28.46 22.71
CA PRO A 19 -16.07 27.23 23.31
C PRO A 19 -14.65 27.03 22.80
N THR A 20 -13.68 27.24 23.65
CA THR A 20 -12.34 26.71 23.41
C THR A 20 -12.54 25.21 23.28
N ASN A 21 -12.50 24.69 22.05
CA ASN A 21 -12.39 23.27 21.81
C ASN A 21 -11.09 22.81 22.49
N VAL A 22 -11.15 22.56 23.79
CA VAL A 22 -10.15 21.78 24.50
C VAL A 22 -10.21 20.42 23.81
N LYS A 23 -9.29 20.20 22.85
CA LYS A 23 -9.13 18.88 22.24
C LYS A 23 -8.77 17.94 23.39
N ALA A 24 -9.77 17.22 23.91
CA ALA A 24 -9.54 16.20 24.90
C ALA A 24 -8.49 15.22 24.34
N GLN A 25 -7.50 14.92 25.16
CA GLN A 25 -6.46 13.96 24.82
C GLN A 25 -7.15 12.59 24.64
N GLN A 26 -7.17 12.09 23.41
CA GLN A 26 -7.85 10.84 23.07
C GLN A 26 -6.95 9.66 23.44
N VAL A 27 -7.43 8.78 24.33
CA VAL A 27 -6.75 7.51 24.60
C VAL A 27 -7.09 6.56 23.44
N ILE A 28 -6.08 6.19 22.67
CA ILE A 28 -6.24 5.31 21.52
C ILE A 28 -5.69 3.93 21.86
N GLY A 29 -6.54 2.89 21.78
CA GLY A 29 -6.14 1.49 21.87
C GLY A 29 -5.70 0.94 20.51
N LEU A 30 -4.96 -0.18 20.52
CA LEU A 30 -4.43 -0.80 19.30
C LEU A 30 -5.52 -1.08 18.26
N ASN A 31 -6.64 -1.68 18.68
CA ASN A 31 -7.73 -2.04 17.76
C ASN A 31 -8.39 -0.81 17.12
N GLU A 32 -8.51 0.30 17.86
CA GLU A 32 -9.04 1.55 17.35
C GLU A 32 -8.07 2.19 16.33
N ALA A 33 -6.77 2.17 16.63
CA ALA A 33 -5.75 2.63 15.71
C ALA A 33 -5.77 1.85 14.38
N ILE A 34 -5.88 0.52 14.43
CA ILE A 34 -5.99 -0.34 13.24
C ILE A 34 -7.25 0.02 12.45
N LYS A 35 -8.43 0.04 13.08
CA LYS A 35 -9.70 0.36 12.40
C LYS A 35 -9.67 1.73 11.73
N THR A 36 -9.11 2.73 12.41
CA THR A 36 -9.00 4.09 11.88
C THR A 36 -8.09 4.13 10.66
N ALA A 37 -6.94 3.47 10.73
CA ALA A 37 -5.99 3.40 9.62
C ALA A 37 -6.58 2.66 8.41
N LEU A 38 -7.22 1.51 8.61
CA LEU A 38 -7.85 0.73 7.54
C LEU A 38 -8.96 1.52 6.83
N LYS A 39 -9.72 2.32 7.59
CA LYS A 39 -10.79 3.15 7.03
C LYS A 39 -10.28 4.34 6.22
N ASN A 40 -9.17 4.96 6.66
CA ASN A 40 -8.71 6.23 6.12
C ASN A 40 -7.55 6.07 5.10
N SER A 41 -6.85 4.93 5.10
CA SER A 41 -5.63 4.72 4.29
C SER A 41 -5.85 5.01 2.81
N TYR A 42 -5.07 5.93 2.26
CA TYR A 42 -5.07 6.21 0.82
C TYR A 42 -4.58 5.02 -0.01
N ASP A 43 -3.61 4.27 0.48
CA ASP A 43 -3.09 3.09 -0.23
C ASP A 43 -4.17 2.02 -0.38
N ILE A 44 -5.00 1.81 0.65
CA ILE A 44 -6.15 0.88 0.58
C ILE A 44 -7.16 1.38 -0.45
N GLN A 45 -7.52 2.66 -0.42
CA GLN A 45 -8.47 3.25 -1.38
C GLN A 45 -7.96 3.13 -2.83
N LEU A 46 -6.65 3.30 -3.07
CA LEU A 46 -6.06 3.12 -4.40
C LEU A 46 -6.18 1.67 -4.89
N VAL A 47 -5.95 0.70 -4.02
CA VAL A 47 -6.07 -0.71 -4.37
C VAL A 47 -7.55 -1.13 -4.50
N GLU A 48 -8.46 -0.59 -3.68
CA GLU A 48 -9.92 -0.76 -3.84
C GLU A 48 -10.41 -0.25 -5.19
N ASN A 49 -9.95 0.93 -5.62
CA ASN A 49 -10.24 1.46 -6.94
C ASN A 49 -9.71 0.55 -8.06
N SER A 50 -8.52 -0.02 -7.89
CA SER A 50 -7.94 -0.97 -8.83
C SER A 50 -8.79 -2.25 -8.93
N LEU A 51 -9.28 -2.75 -7.80
CA LEU A 51 -10.23 -3.86 -7.75
C LEU A 51 -11.57 -3.50 -8.41
N ALA A 52 -12.09 -2.29 -8.19
CA ALA A 52 -13.33 -1.83 -8.82
C ALA A 52 -13.17 -1.77 -10.36
N ILE A 53 -12.04 -1.26 -10.85
CA ILE A 53 -11.72 -1.27 -12.30
C ILE A 53 -11.64 -2.70 -12.82
N ALA A 54 -10.99 -3.62 -12.11
CA ALA A 54 -10.89 -5.02 -12.52
C ALA A 54 -12.28 -5.70 -12.55
N LYS A 55 -13.16 -5.40 -11.58
CA LYS A 55 -14.55 -5.88 -11.56
C LYS A 55 -15.36 -5.33 -12.75
N ASN A 56 -15.27 -4.04 -13.04
CA ASN A 56 -15.94 -3.43 -14.18
C ASN A 56 -15.47 -4.04 -15.50
N ASN A 57 -14.17 -4.32 -15.62
CA ASN A 57 -13.60 -4.95 -16.81
C ASN A 57 -13.96 -6.44 -16.92
N ASN A 58 -14.35 -7.11 -15.85
CA ASN A 58 -14.74 -8.52 -15.86
C ASN A 58 -16.17 -8.70 -16.41
N ASP A 59 -16.41 -8.23 -17.63
CA ASP A 59 -17.68 -8.21 -18.34
C ASP A 59 -17.60 -8.87 -19.71
N LEU A 60 -18.73 -9.39 -20.20
CA LEU A 60 -18.83 -10.04 -21.51
C LEU A 60 -18.66 -9.05 -22.66
N GLY A 61 -19.08 -7.81 -22.50
CA GLY A 61 -18.88 -6.73 -23.47
C GLY A 61 -17.41 -6.40 -23.65
N VAL A 62 -16.68 -6.24 -22.51
CA VAL A 62 -15.22 -6.02 -22.53
C VAL A 62 -14.48 -7.22 -23.12
N ALA A 63 -14.96 -8.44 -22.88
CA ALA A 63 -14.41 -9.65 -23.52
C ALA A 63 -14.71 -9.74 -25.02
N GLY A 64 -15.61 -8.89 -25.56
CA GLY A 64 -15.97 -8.84 -26.98
C GLY A 64 -17.05 -9.82 -27.39
N ALA A 65 -17.87 -10.30 -26.44
CA ALA A 65 -18.99 -11.22 -26.72
C ALA A 65 -20.27 -10.48 -27.16
N LEU A 66 -20.42 -9.21 -26.77
CA LEU A 66 -21.62 -8.44 -27.08
C LEU A 66 -21.54 -7.77 -28.44
N PRO A 67 -22.67 -7.55 -29.13
CA PRO A 67 -22.70 -6.79 -30.37
C PRO A 67 -22.21 -5.36 -30.19
N THR A 68 -21.47 -4.86 -31.17
CA THR A 68 -21.08 -3.45 -31.27
C THR A 68 -21.92 -2.77 -32.34
N VAL A 69 -22.39 -1.53 -32.07
CA VAL A 69 -23.12 -0.71 -33.04
C VAL A 69 -22.28 0.56 -33.27
N SER A 70 -22.04 0.86 -34.55
CA SER A 70 -21.31 2.04 -34.96
C SER A 70 -22.04 2.81 -36.05
N ALA A 71 -21.98 4.15 -35.99
CA ALA A 71 -22.42 5.03 -37.07
C ALA A 71 -21.16 5.59 -37.73
N THR A 72 -21.15 5.61 -39.05
CA THR A 72 -20.08 6.18 -39.87
C THR A 72 -20.68 7.17 -40.87
N ALA A 73 -19.97 8.27 -41.12
CA ALA A 73 -20.30 9.21 -42.19
C ALA A 73 -19.00 9.74 -42.77
N ASN A 74 -18.89 9.69 -44.10
CA ASN A 74 -17.73 10.19 -44.83
C ASN A 74 -18.23 11.06 -46.00
N ASP A 75 -17.61 12.19 -46.23
CA ASP A 75 -17.77 13.05 -47.43
C ASP A 75 -16.40 13.21 -48.06
N ASN A 76 -16.22 12.62 -49.25
CA ASN A 76 -14.99 12.68 -50.02
C ASN A 76 -15.23 13.49 -51.28
N LYS A 77 -14.50 14.60 -51.42
CA LYS A 77 -14.47 15.40 -52.67
C LYS A 77 -13.18 15.11 -53.40
N THR A 78 -13.30 14.81 -54.67
CA THR A 78 -12.16 14.51 -55.55
C THR A 78 -12.20 15.39 -56.80
N ASN A 79 -11.03 15.86 -57.23
CA ASN A 79 -10.85 16.43 -58.53
C ASN A 79 -9.87 15.53 -59.30
N SER A 80 -10.32 14.95 -60.38
CA SER A 80 -9.57 13.92 -61.10
C SER A 80 -9.64 14.07 -62.62
N THR A 81 -8.75 13.39 -63.34
CA THR A 81 -8.87 13.20 -64.77
C THR A 81 -9.58 11.87 -65.00
N LEU A 82 -10.77 11.95 -65.61
CA LEU A 82 -11.56 10.78 -66.00
C LEU A 82 -11.23 10.39 -67.44
N GLN A 83 -10.73 9.16 -67.63
CA GLN A 83 -10.53 8.57 -68.94
C GLN A 83 -11.40 7.32 -69.04
N GLN A 84 -12.35 7.33 -70.00
CA GLN A 84 -13.24 6.23 -70.26
C GLN A 84 -13.01 5.71 -71.67
N GLN A 85 -12.82 4.41 -71.81
CA GLN A 85 -12.70 3.69 -73.06
C GLN A 85 -13.88 2.76 -73.22
N TYR A 86 -14.56 2.77 -74.33
CA TYR A 86 -15.70 1.96 -74.63
C TYR A 86 -15.36 1.00 -75.76
N THR A 87 -16.16 -0.05 -75.96
CA THR A 87 -16.06 -0.99 -77.06
C THR A 87 -16.21 -0.30 -78.40
N ASP A 88 -16.99 0.75 -78.51
CA ASP A 88 -17.05 1.69 -79.60
C ASP A 88 -16.07 2.86 -79.38
N PRO A 89 -14.94 2.93 -80.09
CA PRO A 89 -13.90 3.95 -79.90
C PRO A 89 -14.39 5.38 -80.09
N THR A 90 -15.49 5.61 -80.85
CA THR A 90 -16.07 6.94 -81.07
C THR A 90 -16.65 7.55 -79.79
N ARG A 91 -16.90 6.74 -78.79
CA ARG A 91 -17.43 7.13 -77.48
C ARG A 91 -16.34 7.35 -76.42
N ASN A 92 -15.08 7.11 -76.77
CA ASN A 92 -13.98 7.34 -75.84
C ASN A 92 -13.90 8.81 -75.42
N THR A 93 -13.72 9.05 -74.17
CA THR A 93 -13.67 10.39 -73.60
C THR A 93 -12.59 10.50 -72.57
N THR A 94 -11.89 11.66 -72.55
CA THR A 94 -10.95 12.08 -71.53
C THR A 94 -11.34 13.49 -71.08
N LYS A 95 -11.62 13.65 -69.78
CA LYS A 95 -11.96 14.94 -69.19
C LYS A 95 -11.05 15.14 -67.99
N SER A 96 -10.34 16.27 -67.94
CA SER A 96 -9.51 16.73 -66.83
C SER A 96 -10.30 17.65 -65.94
N GLY A 97 -9.96 17.68 -64.63
CA GLY A 97 -10.59 18.61 -63.67
C GLY A 97 -12.05 18.17 -63.35
N VAL A 98 -12.34 16.90 -63.36
CA VAL A 98 -13.67 16.38 -63.02
C VAL A 98 -13.85 16.37 -61.52
N ASP A 99 -14.75 17.20 -61.01
CA ASP A 99 -15.15 17.20 -59.63
C ASP A 99 -16.08 15.99 -59.35
N GLY A 100 -15.76 15.28 -58.28
CA GLY A 100 -16.57 14.18 -57.75
C GLY A 100 -16.83 14.39 -56.24
N THR A 101 -18.02 14.04 -55.82
CA THR A 101 -18.38 14.01 -54.38
C THR A 101 -18.92 12.59 -54.09
N ASN A 102 -18.41 11.99 -53.04
CA ASN A 102 -18.89 10.68 -52.56
C ASN A 102 -19.23 10.79 -51.09
N VAL A 103 -20.52 10.78 -50.77
CA VAL A 103 -21.05 10.76 -49.42
C VAL A 103 -21.46 9.36 -49.06
N THR A 104 -20.90 8.84 -47.99
CA THR A 104 -21.31 7.52 -47.42
C THR A 104 -21.72 7.72 -45.95
N ALA A 105 -22.87 7.16 -45.58
CA ALA A 105 -23.33 7.15 -44.21
C ALA A 105 -23.92 5.77 -43.89
N GLY A 106 -23.73 5.31 -42.65
CA GLY A 106 -24.29 4.00 -42.28
C GLY A 106 -24.31 3.73 -40.80
N LEU A 107 -25.22 2.86 -40.41
CA LEU A 107 -25.27 2.20 -39.11
C LEU A 107 -24.92 0.73 -39.32
N THR A 108 -23.95 0.24 -38.57
CA THR A 108 -23.53 -1.17 -38.61
C THR A 108 -23.54 -1.76 -37.20
N ALA A 109 -24.27 -2.86 -37.03
CA ALA A 109 -24.18 -3.73 -35.87
C ALA A 109 -23.34 -4.95 -36.23
N SER A 110 -22.37 -5.32 -35.40
CA SER A 110 -21.48 -6.47 -35.62
C SER A 110 -21.35 -7.30 -34.36
N VAL A 111 -21.40 -8.61 -34.49
CA VAL A 111 -21.19 -9.56 -33.40
C VAL A 111 -20.24 -10.68 -33.86
N VAL A 112 -19.35 -11.07 -32.92
CA VAL A 112 -18.44 -12.21 -33.14
C VAL A 112 -19.18 -13.49 -32.79
N ILE A 113 -19.36 -14.38 -33.79
CA ILE A 113 -19.96 -15.70 -33.59
C ILE A 113 -18.91 -16.72 -33.14
N PHE A 114 -17.70 -16.64 -33.72
CA PHE A 114 -16.58 -17.52 -33.40
C PHE A 114 -15.26 -16.81 -33.66
N ASN A 115 -14.28 -17.00 -32.78
CA ASN A 115 -12.92 -16.45 -32.91
C ASN A 115 -11.85 -17.35 -32.24
N GLY A 116 -12.01 -18.66 -32.39
CA GLY A 116 -11.07 -19.61 -31.79
C GLY A 116 -11.11 -19.67 -30.27
N TYR A 117 -12.27 -19.40 -29.65
CA TYR A 117 -12.48 -19.33 -28.21
C TYR A 117 -11.74 -18.16 -27.52
N ARG A 118 -11.28 -17.18 -28.30
CA ARG A 118 -10.58 -16.01 -27.75
C ARG A 118 -11.41 -15.25 -26.71
N ILE A 119 -12.71 -15.03 -26.97
CA ILE A 119 -13.63 -14.35 -26.06
C ILE A 119 -13.68 -15.05 -24.71
N MET A 120 -13.74 -16.39 -24.69
CA MET A 120 -13.73 -17.16 -23.44
C MET A 120 -12.41 -17.01 -22.70
N ALA A 121 -11.28 -17.13 -23.41
CA ALA A 121 -9.95 -16.92 -22.82
C ALA A 121 -9.78 -15.50 -22.25
N THR A 122 -10.29 -14.48 -22.96
CA THR A 122 -10.31 -13.09 -22.48
C THR A 122 -11.14 -12.94 -21.21
N LYS A 123 -12.35 -13.52 -21.18
CA LYS A 123 -13.21 -13.50 -19.98
C LYS A 123 -12.56 -14.17 -18.79
N ASP A 124 -11.93 -15.34 -19.00
CA ASP A 124 -11.18 -16.05 -17.96
C ASP A 124 -9.98 -15.23 -17.46
N ARG A 125 -9.26 -14.54 -18.36
CA ARG A 125 -8.18 -13.62 -18.00
C ARG A 125 -8.68 -12.45 -17.16
N LEU A 126 -9.80 -11.83 -17.54
CA LEU A 126 -10.42 -10.74 -16.79
C LEU A 126 -10.87 -11.20 -15.40
N ALA A 127 -11.42 -12.39 -15.28
CA ALA A 127 -11.77 -12.99 -13.99
C ALA A 127 -10.53 -13.28 -13.14
N ALA A 128 -9.42 -13.73 -13.73
CA ALA A 128 -8.16 -13.93 -13.03
C ALA A 128 -7.53 -12.59 -12.57
N LEU A 129 -7.65 -11.53 -13.38
CA LEU A 129 -7.23 -10.16 -13.00
C LEU A 129 -8.05 -9.62 -11.82
N GLU A 130 -9.36 -9.86 -11.78
CA GLU A 130 -10.18 -9.49 -10.60
C GLU A 130 -9.72 -10.23 -9.35
N LYS A 131 -9.47 -11.55 -9.45
CA LYS A 131 -8.96 -12.35 -8.33
C LYS A 131 -7.59 -11.86 -7.85
N GLN A 132 -6.69 -11.51 -8.78
CA GLN A 132 -5.39 -10.95 -8.46
C GLN A 132 -5.53 -9.64 -7.66
N ASN A 133 -6.37 -8.71 -8.14
CA ASN A 133 -6.60 -7.43 -7.45
C ASN A 133 -7.25 -7.61 -6.08
N ARG A 134 -8.10 -8.64 -5.91
CA ARG A 134 -8.64 -9.00 -4.58
C ARG A 134 -7.52 -9.44 -3.62
N SER A 135 -6.61 -10.31 -4.08
CA SER A 135 -5.46 -10.73 -3.27
C SER A 135 -4.51 -9.55 -2.98
N LEU A 136 -4.34 -8.61 -3.91
CA LEU A 136 -3.57 -7.38 -3.67
C LEU A 136 -4.21 -6.49 -2.61
N LEU A 137 -5.54 -6.38 -2.59
CA LEU A 137 -6.27 -5.66 -1.53
C LEU A 137 -6.05 -6.31 -0.16
N GLU A 138 -6.18 -7.62 -0.07
CA GLU A 138 -5.91 -8.36 1.18
C GLU A 138 -4.47 -8.19 1.64
N ALA A 139 -3.49 -8.23 0.71
CA ALA A 139 -2.09 -7.96 1.03
C ALA A 139 -1.89 -6.53 1.59
N GLN A 140 -2.55 -5.53 1.00
CA GLN A 140 -2.48 -4.15 1.47
C GLN A 140 -3.10 -3.97 2.86
N LEU A 141 -4.24 -4.63 3.13
CA LEU A 141 -4.85 -4.64 4.47
C LEU A 141 -3.89 -5.23 5.52
N GLN A 142 -3.23 -6.36 5.22
CA GLN A 142 -2.23 -6.98 6.09
C GLN A 142 -1.01 -6.06 6.31
N ASN A 143 -0.52 -5.42 5.25
CA ASN A 143 0.63 -4.51 5.32
C ASN A 143 0.30 -3.27 6.17
N THR A 144 -0.84 -2.63 5.93
CA THR A 144 -1.28 -1.47 6.70
C THR A 144 -1.49 -1.83 8.17
N THR A 145 -2.13 -2.96 8.47
CA THR A 145 -2.30 -3.46 9.85
C THR A 145 -0.96 -3.67 10.53
N SER A 146 -0.01 -4.35 9.86
CA SER A 146 1.34 -4.57 10.38
C SER A 146 2.06 -3.24 10.67
N LEU A 147 1.98 -2.28 9.75
CA LEU A 147 2.61 -0.98 9.91
C LEU A 147 2.04 -0.20 11.11
N VAL A 148 0.72 -0.15 11.26
CA VAL A 148 0.06 0.48 12.41
C VAL A 148 0.51 -0.16 13.71
N MET A 149 0.52 -1.50 13.78
CA MET A 149 0.99 -2.22 14.96
C MET A 149 2.44 -1.89 15.30
N GLN A 150 3.32 -1.84 14.31
CA GLN A 150 4.74 -1.49 14.49
C GLN A 150 4.90 -0.07 15.04
N GLN A 151 4.20 0.92 14.47
CA GLN A 151 4.24 2.31 14.93
C GLN A 151 3.63 2.45 16.33
N TYR A 152 2.52 1.78 16.61
CA TYR A 152 1.88 1.77 17.91
C TYR A 152 2.82 1.25 19.01
N PHE A 153 3.43 0.09 18.80
CA PHE A 153 4.39 -0.48 19.75
C PHE A 153 5.71 0.32 19.82
N ASN A 154 6.06 1.03 18.74
CA ASN A 154 7.19 1.97 18.79
C ASN A 154 6.94 3.12 19.78
N VAL A 155 5.74 3.72 19.79
CA VAL A 155 5.40 4.74 20.80
C VAL A 155 5.52 4.18 22.21
N ILE A 156 5.01 2.97 22.46
CA ILE A 156 5.13 2.31 23.79
C ILE A 156 6.61 2.09 24.16
N ARG A 157 7.44 1.66 23.21
CA ARG A 157 8.90 1.53 23.41
C ARG A 157 9.53 2.84 23.84
N GLN A 158 9.23 3.93 23.14
CA GLN A 158 9.80 5.25 23.47
C GLN A 158 9.34 5.77 24.83
N GLN A 159 8.07 5.54 25.19
CA GLN A 159 7.56 5.85 26.53
C GLN A 159 8.24 5.03 27.63
N ALA A 160 8.55 3.75 27.35
CA ALA A 160 9.28 2.90 28.29
C ALA A 160 10.72 3.38 28.49
N TYR A 161 11.40 3.87 27.44
CA TYR A 161 12.71 4.50 27.54
C TYR A 161 12.66 5.76 28.42
N LEU A 162 11.65 6.61 28.23
CA LEU A 162 11.47 7.79 29.08
C LEU A 162 11.37 7.41 30.57
N LYS A 163 10.61 6.37 30.92
CA LYS A 163 10.50 5.86 32.30
C LYS A 163 11.85 5.41 32.87
N THR A 164 12.72 4.82 32.06
CA THR A 164 14.08 4.44 32.48
C THR A 164 14.92 5.68 32.78
N ILE A 165 14.89 6.67 31.89
CA ILE A 165 15.59 7.95 32.06
C ILE A 165 15.10 8.68 33.34
N GLU A 166 13.79 8.70 33.60
CA GLU A 166 13.19 9.32 34.79
C GLU A 166 13.67 8.65 36.07
N LYS A 167 13.80 7.34 36.12
CA LYS A 167 14.41 6.63 37.28
C LYS A 167 15.89 6.97 37.43
N SER A 168 16.62 7.16 36.34
CA SER A 168 18.03 7.62 36.42
C SER A 168 18.16 9.05 36.89
N ILE A 169 17.22 9.92 36.52
CA ILE A 169 17.17 11.29 37.05
C ILE A 169 16.92 11.28 38.56
N GLU A 170 15.98 10.44 39.05
CA GLU A 170 15.71 10.27 40.47
C GLU A 170 16.97 9.85 41.22
N ALA A 171 17.68 8.80 40.76
CA ALA A 171 18.93 8.34 41.33
C ALA A 171 20.04 9.42 41.31
N SER A 172 20.16 10.15 40.20
CA SER A 172 21.15 11.24 40.07
C SER A 172 20.83 12.43 40.99
N THR A 173 19.54 12.75 41.20
CA THR A 173 19.10 13.78 42.15
C THR A 173 19.44 13.38 43.60
N GLN A 174 19.14 12.12 43.97
CA GLN A 174 19.54 11.60 45.29
C GLN A 174 21.05 11.65 45.49
N ARG A 175 21.85 11.27 44.50
CA ARG A 175 23.31 11.40 44.53
C ARG A 175 23.75 12.84 44.74
N LEU A 176 23.16 13.79 44.00
CA LEU A 176 23.49 15.22 44.14
C LEU A 176 23.21 15.74 45.56
N ASP A 177 22.09 15.34 46.17
CA ASP A 177 21.74 15.76 47.54
C ASP A 177 22.71 15.17 48.56
N ILE A 178 23.16 13.93 48.38
CA ILE A 178 24.21 13.31 49.21
C ILE A 178 25.53 14.12 49.09
N VAL A 179 25.93 14.47 47.84
CA VAL A 179 27.16 15.25 47.61
C VAL A 179 27.09 16.64 48.24
N LYS A 180 25.97 17.34 48.10
CA LYS A 180 25.74 18.64 48.74
C LYS A 180 25.89 18.56 50.26
N THR A 181 25.28 17.56 50.91
CA THR A 181 25.39 17.34 52.36
C THR A 181 26.82 17.04 52.77
N LYS A 182 27.53 16.19 52.02
CA LYS A 182 28.95 15.88 52.29
C LYS A 182 29.86 17.08 52.09
N GLN A 183 29.59 17.98 51.14
CA GLN A 183 30.33 19.21 50.94
C GLN A 183 30.14 20.18 52.11
N GLN A 184 28.89 20.33 52.61
CA GLN A 184 28.59 21.19 53.77
C GLN A 184 29.35 20.80 55.04
N ILE A 185 29.63 19.50 55.20
CA ILE A 185 30.41 18.98 56.35
C ILE A 185 31.90 18.78 56.03
N GLY A 186 32.36 19.25 54.83
CA GLY A 186 33.78 19.23 54.43
C GLY A 186 34.33 17.88 53.99
N VAL A 187 33.46 16.89 53.72
CA VAL A 187 33.88 15.52 53.29
C VAL A 187 33.92 15.36 51.77
N ALA A 188 33.16 16.15 51.00
CA ALA A 188 33.22 16.18 49.53
C ALA A 188 33.83 17.48 49.03
N ASN A 189 34.53 17.43 47.88
CA ASN A 189 35.12 18.60 47.25
C ASN A 189 34.15 19.25 46.23
N GLU A 190 34.50 20.45 45.77
CA GLU A 190 33.69 21.19 44.81
C GLU A 190 33.60 20.49 43.43
N ALA A 191 34.66 19.79 43.01
CA ALA A 191 34.67 19.05 41.77
C ALA A 191 33.61 17.91 41.75
N ASP A 192 33.37 17.25 42.91
CA ASP A 192 32.33 16.22 43.03
C ASP A 192 30.93 16.83 42.88
N LEU A 193 30.71 18.04 43.43
CA LEU A 193 29.47 18.77 43.31
C LEU A 193 29.20 19.18 41.84
N LEU A 194 30.21 19.78 41.20
CA LEU A 194 30.12 20.19 39.79
C LEU A 194 29.86 18.98 38.87
N GLN A 195 30.57 17.87 39.09
CA GLN A 195 30.36 16.64 38.31
C GLN A 195 28.95 16.09 38.51
N SER A 196 28.41 16.06 39.70
CA SER A 196 27.06 15.60 39.98
C SER A 196 25.98 16.47 39.28
N ASN A 197 26.20 17.80 39.24
CA ASN A 197 25.32 18.70 38.50
C ASN A 197 25.39 18.48 36.98
N LEU A 198 26.62 18.29 36.44
CA LEU A 198 26.80 17.98 35.00
C LEU A 198 26.10 16.67 34.61
N ASP A 199 26.24 15.63 35.42
CA ASP A 199 25.61 14.34 35.19
C ASP A 199 24.07 14.46 35.23
N LEU A 200 23.51 15.20 36.20
CA LEU A 200 22.05 15.45 36.27
C LEU A 200 21.56 16.25 35.05
N ASN A 201 22.27 17.31 34.66
CA ASN A 201 21.92 18.11 33.48
C ASN A 201 21.94 17.30 32.19
N ALA A 202 22.90 16.37 32.04
CA ALA A 202 22.94 15.46 30.90
C ALA A 202 21.71 14.56 30.83
N LEU A 203 21.22 14.05 31.98
CA LEU A 203 19.98 13.24 32.03
C LEU A 203 18.73 14.07 31.75
N LEU A 204 18.68 15.33 32.25
CA LEU A 204 17.57 16.24 31.94
C LEU A 204 17.51 16.56 30.44
N GLN A 205 18.66 16.75 29.80
CA GLN A 205 18.76 16.93 28.37
C GLN A 205 18.33 15.65 27.62
N ALA A 206 18.74 14.45 28.07
CA ALA A 206 18.30 13.18 27.53
C ALA A 206 16.79 13.01 27.66
N LYS A 207 16.17 13.45 28.77
CA LYS A 207 14.70 13.46 28.94
C LYS A 207 14.02 14.33 27.88
N GLN A 208 14.51 15.55 27.64
CA GLN A 208 13.93 16.46 26.65
C GLN A 208 14.03 15.85 25.22
N ASN A 209 15.17 15.27 24.89
CA ASN A 209 15.36 14.57 23.61
C ASN A 209 14.40 13.37 23.49
N GLN A 210 14.19 12.60 24.56
CA GLN A 210 13.28 11.46 24.55
C GLN A 210 11.81 11.87 24.39
N LEU A 211 11.39 13.00 24.97
CA LEU A 211 10.07 13.58 24.77
C LEU A 211 9.84 13.95 23.29
N LEU A 212 10.83 14.59 22.67
CA LEU A 212 10.78 14.88 21.23
C LEU A 212 10.63 13.59 20.40
N ILE A 213 11.39 12.54 20.71
CA ILE A 213 11.29 11.24 20.00
C ILE A 213 9.91 10.62 20.18
N ILE A 214 9.29 10.74 21.36
CA ILE A 214 7.91 10.27 21.61
C ILE A 214 6.92 11.04 20.73
N ASP A 215 7.05 12.35 20.64
CA ASP A 215 6.14 13.17 19.85
C ASP A 215 6.30 12.89 18.35
N GLN A 216 7.53 12.67 17.88
CA GLN A 216 7.79 12.20 16.50
C GLN A 216 7.17 10.82 16.25
N ALA A 217 7.33 9.86 17.16
CA ALA A 217 6.73 8.54 17.03
C ALA A 217 5.19 8.58 17.03
N LYS A 218 4.58 9.49 17.80
CA LYS A 218 3.13 9.74 17.73
C LYS A 218 2.72 10.36 16.41
N ALA A 219 3.50 11.30 15.86
CA ALA A 219 3.23 11.90 14.56
C ALA A 219 3.29 10.86 13.44
N ASP A 220 4.25 9.91 13.47
CA ASP A 220 4.34 8.81 12.52
C ASP A 220 3.11 7.90 12.59
N LEU A 221 2.64 7.58 13.80
CA LEU A 221 1.42 6.79 13.99
C LEU A 221 0.19 7.54 13.46
N LEU A 222 0.04 8.83 13.76
CA LEU A 222 -1.05 9.67 13.26
C LEU A 222 -1.03 9.75 11.73
N ASN A 223 0.14 9.88 11.12
CA ASN A 223 0.31 9.86 9.67
C ASN A 223 -0.15 8.51 9.08
N THR A 224 0.21 7.39 9.69
CA THR A 224 -0.22 6.05 9.25
C THR A 224 -1.75 5.88 9.38
N MET A 225 -2.38 6.50 10.37
CA MET A 225 -3.85 6.54 10.53
C MET A 225 -4.53 7.60 9.66
N VAL A 226 -3.77 8.41 8.92
CA VAL A 226 -4.28 9.53 8.12
C VAL A 226 -5.08 10.51 8.99
N LEU A 227 -4.53 10.85 10.15
CA LEU A 227 -5.08 11.84 11.07
C LEU A 227 -4.18 13.09 11.12
N PRO A 228 -4.75 14.27 11.44
CA PRO A 228 -3.95 15.48 11.61
C PRO A 228 -2.87 15.30 12.69
N THR A 229 -1.62 15.67 12.40
CA THR A 229 -0.48 15.58 13.34
C THR A 229 -0.67 16.41 14.62
N SER A 230 -1.59 17.37 14.60
CA SER A 230 -1.99 18.17 15.77
C SER A 230 -2.96 17.45 16.73
N THR A 231 -3.37 16.21 16.41
CA THR A 231 -4.26 15.42 17.28
C THR A 231 -3.48 14.94 18.50
N LEU A 232 -3.98 15.26 19.70
CA LEU A 232 -3.35 14.82 20.94
C LEU A 232 -3.80 13.40 21.28
N ILE A 233 -2.86 12.44 21.18
CA ILE A 233 -3.11 11.03 21.48
C ILE A 233 -2.32 10.58 22.70
N THR A 234 -2.94 9.68 23.47
CA THR A 234 -2.30 8.97 24.60
C THR A 234 -2.42 7.47 24.37
N ILE A 235 -1.31 6.75 24.60
CA ILE A 235 -1.25 5.29 24.56
C ILE A 235 -0.85 4.81 25.96
N GLN A 236 -1.64 3.89 26.53
CA GLN A 236 -1.43 3.39 27.89
C GLN A 236 -1.12 1.89 27.95
N ASP A 237 -1.07 1.23 26.78
CA ASP A 237 -0.83 -0.21 26.67
C ASP A 237 0.61 -0.60 27.05
N THR A 238 0.83 -1.90 27.17
CA THR A 238 2.14 -2.52 27.39
C THR A 238 2.43 -3.53 26.28
N ILE A 239 3.72 -3.83 26.04
CA ILE A 239 4.12 -4.83 25.05
C ILE A 239 3.90 -6.22 25.66
N THR A 240 2.87 -6.91 25.17
CA THR A 240 2.60 -8.34 25.44
C THR A 240 2.97 -9.17 24.22
N ILE A 241 3.69 -10.28 24.41
CA ILE A 241 4.17 -11.15 23.34
C ILE A 241 3.44 -12.48 23.44
N ASP A 242 2.91 -12.98 22.32
CA ASP A 242 2.34 -14.32 22.22
C ASP A 242 3.46 -15.34 22.09
N ALA A 243 3.75 -16.08 23.15
CA ALA A 243 4.85 -17.03 23.19
C ALA A 243 4.51 -18.42 22.57
N LYS A 244 3.33 -18.56 21.92
CA LYS A 244 2.84 -19.88 21.46
C LYS A 244 3.06 -20.15 19.97
N LEU A 245 3.63 -19.24 19.22
CA LEU A 245 3.84 -19.40 17.77
C LEU A 245 4.84 -20.54 17.52
N LYS A 246 4.47 -21.47 16.63
CA LYS A 246 5.31 -22.59 16.19
C LYS A 246 5.66 -22.46 14.71
N LEU A 247 6.92 -22.74 14.36
CA LEU A 247 7.40 -22.63 12.97
C LEU A 247 6.52 -23.42 11.99
N ALA A 248 6.23 -24.69 12.29
CA ALA A 248 5.44 -25.54 11.41
C ALA A 248 4.02 -25.00 11.13
N GLU A 249 3.39 -24.34 12.12
CA GLU A 249 2.06 -23.73 11.92
C GLU A 249 2.12 -22.49 11.01
N VAL A 250 3.16 -21.68 11.17
CA VAL A 250 3.37 -20.48 10.37
C VAL A 250 3.75 -20.84 8.92
N GLU A 251 4.61 -21.85 8.74
CA GLU A 251 4.99 -22.39 7.41
C GLU A 251 3.78 -22.97 6.67
N ALA A 252 2.95 -23.76 7.35
CA ALA A 252 1.76 -24.36 6.74
C ALA A 252 0.78 -23.30 6.20
N LYS A 253 0.69 -22.14 6.89
CA LYS A 253 -0.20 -21.04 6.52
C LYS A 253 0.44 -20.05 5.54
N MET A 254 1.74 -20.08 5.32
CA MET A 254 2.44 -19.17 4.41
C MET A 254 1.85 -19.19 2.99
N LYS A 255 1.40 -20.36 2.52
CA LYS A 255 0.76 -20.51 1.20
C LYS A 255 -0.58 -19.75 1.07
N LEU A 256 -1.20 -19.39 2.20
CA LEU A 256 -2.41 -18.57 2.23
C LEU A 256 -2.09 -17.07 2.17
N ASN A 257 -0.80 -16.71 2.11
CA ASN A 257 -0.40 -15.30 2.04
C ASN A 257 -0.93 -14.65 0.75
N PRO A 258 -1.64 -13.51 0.84
CA PRO A 258 -2.25 -12.86 -0.31
C PRO A 258 -1.24 -12.44 -1.39
N THR A 259 0.00 -12.14 -1.01
CA THR A 259 1.06 -11.81 -1.98
C THR A 259 1.43 -13.01 -2.85
N LEU A 260 1.53 -14.21 -2.26
CA LEU A 260 1.75 -15.44 -3.04
C LEU A 260 0.54 -15.80 -3.90
N GLN A 261 -0.67 -15.64 -3.38
CA GLN A 261 -1.90 -15.85 -4.16
C GLN A 261 -1.98 -14.89 -5.36
N SER A 262 -1.59 -13.62 -5.18
CA SER A 262 -1.50 -12.67 -6.29
C SER A 262 -0.48 -13.11 -7.35
N ALA A 263 0.67 -13.61 -6.96
CA ALA A 263 1.69 -14.13 -7.86
C ALA A 263 1.21 -15.41 -8.59
N GLU A 264 0.44 -16.27 -7.92
CA GLU A 264 -0.20 -17.45 -8.53
C GLU A 264 -1.22 -17.03 -9.59
N GLN A 265 -2.07 -16.03 -9.30
CA GLN A 265 -3.00 -15.49 -10.29
C GLN A 265 -2.28 -14.90 -11.51
N LEU A 266 -1.10 -14.34 -11.36
CA LEU A 266 -0.29 -13.87 -12.49
C LEU A 266 0.10 -15.01 -13.46
N ILE A 267 0.33 -16.22 -12.94
CA ILE A 267 0.55 -17.41 -13.78
C ILE A 267 -0.71 -17.70 -14.61
N ASN A 268 -1.89 -17.72 -13.96
CA ASN A 268 -3.17 -17.98 -14.63
C ASN A 268 -3.45 -16.93 -15.72
N ILE A 269 -3.22 -15.65 -15.42
CA ILE A 269 -3.36 -14.54 -16.37
C ILE A 269 -2.50 -14.79 -17.61
N ASN A 270 -1.22 -15.13 -17.43
CA ASN A 270 -0.31 -15.39 -18.55
C ASN A 270 -0.71 -16.66 -19.35
N GLN A 271 -1.26 -17.69 -18.70
CA GLN A 271 -1.82 -18.86 -19.40
C GLN A 271 -3.03 -18.48 -20.25
N PHE A 272 -3.91 -17.60 -19.78
CA PHE A 272 -5.03 -17.11 -20.57
C PHE A 272 -4.57 -16.22 -21.73
N ILE A 273 -3.54 -15.37 -21.53
CA ILE A 273 -2.90 -14.62 -22.62
C ILE A 273 -2.31 -15.55 -23.67
N GLU A 274 -1.72 -16.69 -23.27
CA GLU A 274 -1.25 -17.70 -24.21
C GLU A 274 -2.41 -18.28 -25.02
N LYS A 275 -3.55 -18.62 -24.39
CA LYS A 275 -4.76 -19.09 -25.07
C LYS A 275 -5.32 -18.02 -26.03
N GLU A 276 -5.42 -16.77 -25.61
CA GLU A 276 -5.84 -15.63 -26.45
C GLU A 276 -4.94 -15.49 -27.68
N THR A 277 -3.62 -15.62 -27.50
CA THR A 277 -2.63 -15.50 -28.57
C THR A 277 -2.74 -16.66 -29.55
N ARG A 278 -2.94 -17.88 -29.06
CA ARG A 278 -3.22 -19.06 -29.93
C ARG A 278 -4.51 -18.89 -30.69
N ALA A 279 -5.53 -18.31 -30.08
CA ALA A 279 -6.82 -18.07 -30.70
C ALA A 279 -6.72 -17.20 -31.98
N LEU A 280 -5.71 -16.34 -32.10
CA LEU A 280 -5.46 -15.53 -33.30
C LEU A 280 -5.09 -16.36 -34.56
N THR A 281 -4.75 -17.62 -34.40
CA THR A 281 -4.46 -18.53 -35.52
C THR A 281 -5.69 -19.28 -36.05
N TYR A 282 -6.84 -19.13 -35.37
CA TYR A 282 -8.09 -19.77 -35.77
C TYR A 282 -8.93 -18.85 -36.65
N PRO A 283 -9.89 -19.41 -37.43
CA PRO A 283 -10.86 -18.62 -38.18
C PRO A 283 -11.68 -17.72 -37.26
N THR A 284 -12.05 -16.54 -37.79
CA THR A 284 -13.00 -15.63 -37.12
C THR A 284 -14.25 -15.52 -37.98
N LEU A 285 -15.41 -15.80 -37.38
CA LEU A 285 -16.73 -15.68 -37.99
C LEU A 285 -17.48 -14.54 -37.32
N ARG A 286 -17.93 -13.54 -38.09
CA ARG A 286 -18.70 -12.39 -37.63
C ARG A 286 -20.02 -12.29 -38.41
N ALA A 287 -21.08 -11.94 -37.73
CA ALA A 287 -22.31 -11.48 -38.34
C ALA A 287 -22.36 -9.96 -38.29
N ASN A 288 -22.81 -9.37 -39.40
CA ASN A 288 -22.99 -7.90 -39.51
C ASN A 288 -24.37 -7.63 -40.06
N THR A 289 -25.01 -6.59 -39.58
CA THR A 289 -26.27 -6.05 -40.13
C THR A 289 -26.26 -4.55 -40.01
N GLY A 290 -27.03 -3.88 -40.82
CA GLY A 290 -27.07 -2.44 -40.77
C GLY A 290 -27.92 -1.80 -41.83
N TYR A 291 -27.76 -0.51 -42.00
CA TYR A 291 -28.38 0.31 -43.02
C TYR A 291 -27.31 1.26 -43.60
N ASN A 292 -27.09 1.19 -44.91
CA ASN A 292 -26.11 2.00 -45.63
C ASN A 292 -26.81 3.01 -46.50
N PHE A 293 -26.21 4.19 -46.62
CA PHE A 293 -26.51 5.24 -47.61
C PHE A 293 -25.24 5.60 -48.34
N THR A 294 -25.29 5.63 -49.66
CA THR A 294 -24.19 6.08 -50.50
C THR A 294 -24.75 7.00 -51.58
N SER A 295 -24.22 8.21 -51.71
CA SER A 295 -24.53 9.15 -52.77
C SER A 295 -23.22 9.52 -53.45
N SER A 296 -23.09 9.19 -54.73
CA SER A 296 -21.93 9.49 -55.55
C SER A 296 -22.34 10.45 -56.66
N GLN A 297 -21.74 11.63 -56.67
CA GLN A 297 -21.97 12.65 -57.68
C GLN A 297 -20.67 12.90 -58.46
N SER A 298 -20.79 12.94 -59.81
CA SER A 298 -19.64 13.20 -60.68
C SER A 298 -20.03 14.22 -61.77
N ALA A 299 -19.19 15.24 -62.00
CA ALA A 299 -19.42 16.21 -63.07
C ALA A 299 -19.19 15.65 -64.48
N ALA A 300 -18.70 14.43 -64.61
CA ALA A 300 -18.50 13.75 -65.88
C ALA A 300 -18.65 12.24 -65.71
N GLY A 301 -19.05 11.54 -66.73
CA GLY A 301 -19.24 10.11 -66.76
C GLY A 301 -20.63 9.71 -67.23
N PHE A 302 -20.99 8.44 -67.11
CA PHE A 302 -22.27 7.87 -67.55
C PHE A 302 -23.43 8.22 -66.59
N SER A 303 -23.14 8.42 -65.31
CA SER A 303 -24.12 8.80 -64.27
C SER A 303 -23.65 10.06 -63.56
N LEU A 304 -24.48 11.13 -63.50
CA LEU A 304 -24.21 12.36 -62.75
C LEU A 304 -24.48 12.20 -61.28
N LEU A 305 -25.44 11.36 -60.91
CA LEU A 305 -25.81 11.05 -59.54
C LEU A 305 -26.14 9.57 -59.42
N ASN A 306 -25.59 8.90 -58.44
CA ASN A 306 -25.91 7.51 -58.08
C ASN A 306 -26.16 7.46 -56.59
N GLU A 307 -27.38 7.18 -56.20
CA GLU A 307 -27.79 6.99 -54.80
C GLU A 307 -28.21 5.56 -54.58
N ASN A 308 -27.65 4.96 -53.50
CA ASN A 308 -27.99 3.63 -53.05
C ASN A 308 -28.16 3.63 -51.52
N TYR A 309 -29.28 3.13 -51.05
CA TYR A 309 -29.58 3.03 -49.62
C TYR A 309 -30.43 1.79 -49.34
N GLY A 310 -30.20 1.20 -48.17
CA GLY A 310 -30.98 0.02 -47.75
C GLY A 310 -30.35 -0.75 -46.60
N PRO A 311 -31.15 -1.68 -46.03
CA PRO A 311 -30.65 -2.60 -45.02
C PRO A 311 -29.78 -3.67 -45.65
N PHE A 312 -28.84 -4.16 -44.88
CA PHE A 312 -28.03 -5.33 -45.26
C PHE A 312 -27.86 -6.29 -44.08
N VAL A 313 -27.63 -7.57 -44.41
CA VAL A 313 -27.19 -8.60 -43.48
C VAL A 313 -26.09 -9.40 -44.15
N GLY A 314 -25.06 -9.73 -43.39
CA GLY A 314 -23.92 -10.46 -43.92
C GLY A 314 -23.18 -11.27 -42.88
N ILE A 315 -22.45 -12.25 -43.32
CA ILE A 315 -21.53 -13.07 -42.53
C ILE A 315 -20.14 -12.90 -43.12
N ASN A 316 -19.17 -12.60 -42.26
CA ASN A 316 -17.77 -12.46 -42.64
C ASN A 316 -16.95 -13.58 -42.00
N LEU A 317 -16.29 -14.41 -42.81
CA LEU A 317 -15.33 -15.42 -42.39
C LEU A 317 -13.92 -14.95 -42.76
N SER A 318 -13.05 -14.78 -41.77
CA SER A 318 -11.65 -14.48 -41.97
C SER A 318 -10.79 -15.62 -41.45
N VAL A 319 -9.93 -16.19 -42.31
CA VAL A 319 -9.03 -17.29 -41.96
C VAL A 319 -7.58 -16.84 -42.16
N PRO A 320 -6.78 -16.69 -41.09
CA PRO A 320 -5.38 -16.34 -41.25
C PRO A 320 -4.58 -17.56 -41.75
N LEU A 321 -4.15 -17.53 -43.00
CA LEU A 321 -3.40 -18.65 -43.61
C LEU A 321 -1.89 -18.54 -43.32
N TYR A 322 -1.33 -17.36 -43.43
CA TYR A 322 0.09 -17.12 -43.22
C TYR A 322 0.37 -15.66 -42.78
N ALA A 323 1.11 -15.49 -41.70
CA ALA A 323 1.46 -14.18 -41.16
C ALA A 323 3.00 -13.99 -41.03
N GLY A 324 3.77 -14.46 -42.03
CA GLY A 324 5.23 -14.29 -42.02
C GLY A 324 5.97 -14.88 -40.80
N GLY A 325 5.39 -15.91 -40.14
CA GLY A 325 5.93 -16.51 -38.94
C GLY A 325 5.67 -15.73 -37.64
N ALA A 326 5.04 -14.53 -37.71
CA ALA A 326 4.79 -13.68 -36.54
C ALA A 326 3.90 -14.38 -35.49
N SER A 327 2.87 -15.12 -35.91
CA SER A 327 1.98 -15.85 -34.99
C SER A 327 2.74 -16.89 -34.15
N LYS A 328 3.65 -17.65 -34.76
CA LYS A 328 4.48 -18.64 -34.07
C LYS A 328 5.37 -17.98 -33.01
N LYS A 329 5.99 -16.83 -33.37
CA LYS A 329 6.84 -16.06 -32.43
C LYS A 329 6.01 -15.48 -31.28
N SER A 330 4.82 -14.92 -31.56
CA SER A 330 3.91 -14.40 -30.54
C SER A 330 3.47 -15.48 -29.55
N ILE A 331 3.11 -16.68 -30.03
CA ILE A 331 2.77 -17.82 -29.15
C ILE A 331 3.98 -18.23 -28.31
N LYS A 332 5.18 -18.31 -28.91
CA LYS A 332 6.40 -18.65 -28.17
C LYS A 332 6.71 -17.60 -27.07
N ASN A 333 6.54 -16.31 -27.38
CA ASN A 333 6.71 -15.23 -26.41
C ASN A 333 5.70 -15.34 -25.25
N ALA A 334 4.43 -15.66 -25.55
CA ALA A 334 3.41 -15.88 -24.52
C ALA A 334 3.77 -17.07 -23.60
N GLN A 335 4.29 -18.17 -24.16
CA GLN A 335 4.79 -19.32 -23.40
C GLN A 335 5.97 -18.93 -22.50
N ILE A 336 6.90 -18.13 -23.00
CA ILE A 336 8.04 -17.62 -22.22
C ILE A 336 7.53 -16.73 -21.07
N ASN A 337 6.53 -15.87 -21.31
CA ASN A 337 5.92 -15.05 -20.27
C ASN A 337 5.23 -15.90 -19.19
N THR A 338 4.55 -16.99 -19.56
CA THR A 338 3.99 -17.97 -18.62
C THR A 338 5.09 -18.63 -17.78
N SER A 339 6.20 -19.03 -18.41
CA SER A 339 7.36 -19.58 -17.70
C SER A 339 7.99 -18.57 -16.76
N ARG A 340 8.14 -17.31 -17.21
CA ARG A 340 8.64 -16.21 -16.39
C ARG A 340 7.76 -15.98 -15.15
N ALA A 341 6.44 -15.97 -15.30
CA ALA A 341 5.52 -15.82 -14.16
C ALA A 341 5.66 -16.98 -13.15
N LYS A 342 5.88 -18.22 -13.61
CA LYS A 342 6.16 -19.37 -12.72
C LYS A 342 7.46 -19.17 -11.93
N ILE A 343 8.53 -18.71 -12.59
CA ILE A 343 9.82 -18.44 -11.92
C ILE A 343 9.64 -17.30 -10.89
N GLN A 344 8.89 -16.25 -11.22
CA GLN A 344 8.58 -15.15 -10.29
C GLN A 344 7.84 -15.64 -9.05
N TYR A 345 6.86 -16.55 -9.22
CA TYR A 345 6.18 -17.19 -8.09
C TYR A 345 7.14 -18.00 -7.22
N GLN A 346 7.99 -18.84 -7.82
CA GLN A 346 8.98 -19.64 -7.08
C GLN A 346 9.98 -18.76 -6.33
N SER A 347 10.44 -17.67 -6.94
CA SER A 347 11.31 -16.69 -6.29
C SER A 347 10.62 -16.05 -5.07
N ALA A 348 9.37 -15.59 -5.25
CA ALA A 348 8.61 -14.98 -4.16
C ALA A 348 8.32 -15.98 -3.02
N GLU A 349 8.05 -17.25 -3.32
CA GLU A 349 7.88 -18.32 -2.33
C GLU A 349 9.19 -18.57 -1.55
N GLN A 350 10.33 -18.62 -2.24
CA GLN A 350 11.64 -18.80 -1.62
C GLN A 350 12.04 -17.62 -0.74
N ASP A 351 11.81 -16.38 -1.21
CA ASP A 351 12.10 -15.17 -0.46
C ASP A 351 11.25 -15.09 0.81
N MET A 352 9.95 -15.41 0.70
CA MET A 352 9.03 -15.43 1.82
C MET A 352 9.38 -16.52 2.84
N SER A 353 9.73 -17.72 2.40
CA SER A 353 10.20 -18.82 3.26
C SER A 353 11.47 -18.42 4.02
N THR A 354 12.42 -17.77 3.33
CA THR A 354 13.65 -17.28 3.95
C THR A 354 13.37 -16.18 4.98
N ALA A 355 12.49 -15.23 4.65
CA ALA A 355 12.07 -14.17 5.56
C ALA A 355 11.39 -14.75 6.80
N LEU A 356 10.48 -15.70 6.61
CA LEU A 356 9.78 -16.39 7.69
C LEU A 356 10.75 -17.09 8.63
N TYR A 357 11.70 -17.86 8.08
CA TYR A 357 12.69 -18.57 8.88
C TYR A 357 13.57 -17.60 9.70
N LYS A 358 14.12 -16.55 9.07
CA LYS A 358 14.93 -15.54 9.76
C LYS A 358 14.14 -14.82 10.87
N THR A 359 12.89 -14.46 10.58
CA THR A 359 12.01 -13.78 11.55
C THR A 359 11.67 -14.69 12.72
N PHE A 360 11.44 -15.99 12.46
CA PHE A 360 11.19 -16.97 13.51
C PHE A 360 12.41 -17.19 14.42
N GLN A 361 13.63 -17.24 13.85
CA GLN A 361 14.86 -17.30 14.64
C GLN A 361 15.01 -16.06 15.53
N THR A 362 14.75 -14.88 14.99
CA THR A 362 14.78 -13.63 15.75
C THR A 362 13.75 -13.66 16.89
N TYR A 363 12.52 -14.07 16.59
CA TYR A 363 11.44 -14.19 17.58
C TYR A 363 11.82 -15.17 18.71
N GLN A 364 12.28 -16.36 18.37
CA GLN A 364 12.63 -17.39 19.32
C GLN A 364 13.82 -16.98 20.20
N ASN A 365 14.88 -16.43 19.60
CA ASN A 365 16.04 -15.93 20.34
C ASN A 365 15.67 -14.82 21.33
N ASN A 366 14.83 -13.87 20.93
CA ASN A 366 14.37 -12.80 21.81
C ASN A 366 13.49 -13.32 22.95
N LEU A 367 12.66 -14.34 22.71
CA LEU A 367 11.89 -14.99 23.77
C LEU A 367 12.79 -15.66 24.81
N GLN A 368 13.85 -16.36 24.35
CA GLN A 368 14.80 -17.02 25.26
C GLN A 368 15.64 -16.03 26.08
N GLN A 369 15.99 -14.87 25.49
CA GLN A 369 16.75 -13.85 26.19
C GLN A 369 15.92 -13.00 27.16
N THR A 370 14.61 -12.89 26.96
CA THR A 370 13.71 -12.04 27.75
C THR A 370 13.79 -12.33 29.26
N PRO A 371 13.68 -13.59 29.77
CA PRO A 371 13.77 -13.87 31.20
C PRO A 371 15.15 -13.53 31.79
N ILE A 372 16.23 -13.72 31.04
CA ILE A 372 17.58 -13.36 31.46
C ILE A 372 17.69 -11.85 31.65
N GLU A 373 17.17 -11.08 30.69
CA GLU A 373 17.27 -9.61 30.75
C GLU A 373 16.32 -9.00 31.79
N ILE A 374 15.19 -9.64 32.10
CA ILE A 374 14.34 -9.27 33.24
C ILE A 374 15.12 -9.43 34.56
N ALA A 375 15.84 -10.54 34.72
CA ALA A 375 16.68 -10.76 35.90
C ALA A 375 17.82 -9.72 35.97
N ASN A 376 18.51 -9.45 34.85
CA ASN A 376 19.58 -8.46 34.78
C ASN A 376 19.07 -7.06 35.14
N TYR A 377 17.91 -6.65 34.62
CA TYR A 377 17.29 -5.36 34.95
C TYR A 377 16.96 -5.27 36.46
N SER A 378 16.37 -6.31 37.03
CA SER A 378 16.07 -6.36 38.46
C SER A 378 17.32 -6.29 39.32
N MET A 379 18.38 -7.06 38.96
CA MET A 379 19.67 -7.03 39.68
C MET A 379 20.35 -5.68 39.56
N SER A 380 20.35 -5.05 38.37
CA SER A 380 20.94 -3.71 38.17
C SER A 380 20.22 -2.61 38.95
N GLN A 381 18.88 -2.73 39.07
CA GLN A 381 18.10 -1.80 39.91
C GLN A 381 18.46 -1.96 41.39
N SER A 382 18.55 -3.18 41.88
CA SER A 382 18.96 -3.46 43.28
C SER A 382 20.40 -3.01 43.56
N LEU A 383 21.31 -3.25 42.58
CA LEU A 383 22.70 -2.79 42.67
C LEU A 383 22.78 -1.26 42.80
N LEU A 384 22.05 -0.53 41.95
CA LEU A 384 22.04 0.94 41.98
C LEU A 384 21.57 1.46 43.38
N GLN A 385 20.51 0.87 43.92
CA GLN A 385 20.00 1.24 45.24
C GLN A 385 21.03 0.95 46.35
N LEU A 386 21.64 -0.24 46.33
CA LEU A 386 22.66 -0.64 47.32
C LEU A 386 23.89 0.27 47.27
N VAL A 387 24.37 0.59 46.05
CA VAL A 387 25.56 1.45 45.89
C VAL A 387 25.28 2.89 46.31
N LEU A 388 24.07 3.42 46.05
CA LEU A 388 23.64 4.72 46.58
C LEU A 388 23.65 4.77 48.09
N GLN A 389 23.14 3.73 48.77
CA GLN A 389 23.18 3.61 50.24
C GLN A 389 24.61 3.56 50.75
N LYS A 390 25.49 2.72 50.18
CA LYS A 390 26.90 2.66 50.54
C LYS A 390 27.62 3.97 50.31
N TYR A 391 27.29 4.70 49.23
CA TYR A 391 27.84 6.03 48.97
C TYR A 391 27.44 7.05 50.04
N GLN A 392 26.20 7.00 50.49
CA GLN A 392 25.71 7.82 51.61
C GLN A 392 26.51 7.56 52.89
N LEU A 393 26.82 6.28 53.19
CA LEU A 393 27.60 5.86 54.34
C LEU A 393 29.12 6.07 54.18
N GLY A 394 29.59 6.55 53.06
CA GLY A 394 31.04 6.72 52.78
C GLY A 394 31.78 5.42 52.41
N GLN A 395 31.06 4.33 52.13
CA GLN A 395 31.60 3.01 51.82
C GLN A 395 31.68 2.72 50.27
N ALA A 396 31.27 3.66 49.45
CA ALA A 396 31.39 3.59 47.99
C ALA A 396 31.84 4.97 47.48
N THR A 397 32.38 4.97 46.26
CA THR A 397 32.82 6.19 45.54
C THR A 397 31.73 6.71 44.64
N MET A 398 31.87 7.96 44.15
CA MET A 398 31.02 8.54 43.12
C MET A 398 31.07 7.76 41.80
N VAL A 399 32.25 7.22 41.48
CA VAL A 399 32.45 6.38 40.28
C VAL A 399 31.63 5.10 40.34
N ASP A 400 31.57 4.47 41.55
CA ASP A 400 30.78 3.25 41.76
C ASP A 400 29.28 3.52 41.50
N VAL A 401 28.75 4.66 41.99
CA VAL A 401 27.36 5.05 41.76
C VAL A 401 27.11 5.27 40.28
N LYS A 402 28.00 5.97 39.58
CA LYS A 402 27.88 6.25 38.15
C LYS A 402 27.89 4.92 37.35
N GLN A 403 28.78 4.00 37.69
CA GLN A 403 28.86 2.68 37.02
C GLN A 403 27.59 1.86 37.27
N ALA A 404 27.05 1.84 38.46
CA ALA A 404 25.80 1.16 38.78
C ALA A 404 24.60 1.78 38.05
N GLN A 405 24.56 3.12 37.94
CA GLN A 405 23.53 3.85 37.19
C GLN A 405 23.60 3.51 35.68
N GLN A 406 24.79 3.53 35.07
CA GLN A 406 24.99 3.17 33.66
C GLN A 406 24.56 1.71 33.39
N SER A 407 24.87 0.80 34.33
CA SER A 407 24.44 -0.61 34.23
C SER A 407 22.93 -0.74 34.27
N PHE A 408 22.25 0.03 35.13
CA PHE A 408 20.77 0.07 35.21
C PHE A 408 20.15 0.62 33.93
N GLU A 409 20.63 1.73 33.40
CA GLU A 409 20.15 2.33 32.16
C GLU A 409 20.30 1.35 30.98
N THR A 410 21.49 0.76 30.85
CA THR A 410 21.81 -0.19 29.77
C THR A 410 20.90 -1.43 29.82
N ALA A 411 20.71 -2.01 31.02
CA ALA A 411 19.83 -3.17 31.20
C ALA A 411 18.36 -2.80 30.89
N GLY A 412 17.92 -1.59 31.32
CA GLY A 412 16.57 -1.10 31.02
C GLY A 412 16.33 -0.94 29.52
N PHE A 413 17.22 -0.27 28.82
CA PHE A 413 17.12 -0.08 27.37
C PHE A 413 17.19 -1.40 26.60
N ARG A 414 18.06 -2.34 27.02
CA ARG A 414 18.13 -3.67 26.41
C ARG A 414 16.84 -4.46 26.58
N LEU A 415 16.27 -4.52 27.78
CA LEU A 415 15.01 -5.22 28.04
C LEU A 415 13.86 -4.67 27.18
N ILE A 416 13.74 -3.34 27.12
CA ILE A 416 12.71 -2.67 26.32
C ILE A 416 12.90 -2.96 24.84
N SER A 417 14.13 -2.85 24.33
CA SER A 417 14.45 -3.16 22.93
C SER A 417 14.17 -4.61 22.58
N LEU A 418 14.53 -5.55 23.46
CA LEU A 418 14.32 -6.97 23.27
C LEU A 418 12.82 -7.31 23.16
N ARG A 419 12.00 -6.79 24.09
CA ARG A 419 10.54 -6.98 24.06
C ARG A 419 9.92 -6.39 22.78
N TYR A 420 10.35 -5.19 22.36
CA TYR A 420 9.88 -4.58 21.13
C TYR A 420 10.26 -5.42 19.91
N THR A 421 11.51 -5.85 19.78
CA THR A 421 11.98 -6.66 18.65
C THR A 421 11.26 -8.00 18.57
N ALA A 422 11.00 -8.65 19.73
CA ALA A 422 10.21 -9.87 19.78
C ALA A 422 8.77 -9.64 19.31
N LYS A 423 8.15 -8.51 19.71
CA LYS A 423 6.79 -8.14 19.26
C LYS A 423 6.71 -7.85 17.78
N ILE A 424 7.69 -7.14 17.22
CA ILE A 424 7.76 -6.89 15.78
C ILE A 424 7.94 -8.19 15.00
N ALA A 425 8.78 -9.10 15.49
CA ALA A 425 8.95 -10.41 14.88
C ALA A 425 7.64 -11.24 14.93
N GLU A 426 6.89 -11.20 16.05
CA GLU A 426 5.56 -11.82 16.17
C GLU A 426 4.59 -11.26 15.11
N ILE A 427 4.50 -9.93 15.00
CA ILE A 427 3.63 -9.25 14.03
C ILE A 427 3.99 -9.68 12.61
N GLU A 428 5.27 -9.70 12.28
CA GLU A 428 5.75 -10.08 10.95
C GLU A 428 5.47 -11.56 10.64
N LEU A 429 5.66 -12.47 11.59
CA LEU A 429 5.28 -13.89 11.43
C LEU A 429 3.78 -14.05 11.17
N LYS A 430 2.92 -13.31 11.88
CA LYS A 430 1.48 -13.31 11.67
C LYS A 430 1.10 -12.72 10.31
N ARG A 431 1.81 -11.68 9.84
CA ARG A 431 1.63 -11.10 8.51
C ARG A 431 2.01 -12.10 7.41
N LEU A 432 3.18 -12.73 7.52
CA LEU A 432 3.68 -13.72 6.55
C LEU A 432 2.77 -14.95 6.45
N SER A 433 2.11 -15.32 7.54
CA SER A 433 1.18 -16.46 7.60
C SER A 433 -0.30 -16.10 7.44
N ASN A 434 -0.62 -14.83 7.04
CA ASN A 434 -2.00 -14.35 6.89
C ASN A 434 -2.86 -14.52 8.16
N GLN A 435 -2.27 -14.21 9.33
CA GLN A 435 -2.93 -14.36 10.64
C GLN A 435 -3.19 -13.03 11.36
N LEU A 436 -2.89 -11.89 10.73
CA LEU A 436 -3.29 -10.61 11.29
C LEU A 436 -4.80 -10.44 11.11
N THR A 437 -5.51 -10.34 12.22
CA THR A 437 -6.95 -10.02 12.25
C THR A 437 -7.14 -8.51 12.40
N PHE A 438 -8.12 -7.94 11.72
CA PHE A 438 -8.45 -6.51 11.72
C PHE A 438 -9.95 -6.27 11.94
#